data_527e44af24afe3720eda47c1a8fbddcc
#
_entry.id   527e44af24afe3720eda47c1a8fbddcc
#
_cell.length_a   1.000
_cell.length_b   1.000
_cell.length_c   1.000
_cell.angle_alpha   90.00
_cell.angle_beta   90.00
_cell.angle_gamma   90.00
#
_symmetry.space_group_name_H-M   'P 1'
#
loop_
_entity.id
_entity.type
_entity.pdbx_description
1 polymer ?
#
loop_
_entity_poly.entity_id
_entity_poly.type
_entity_poly.pdbx_seq_one_letter_code
_entity_poly.pdbx_strand_id
1 'polypeptide(L)' 'MAKTVFDVLKDKIDDDISSAKSFLTGGSPKDYAEFREVVGLIRGLEAAKQYMEDLARNYMDDDDD' A
#
# COMPACT_ATOMS: atom_id res chain seq x y z
N MET A 1 3.02 22.84 -2.55
CA MET A 1 4.01 22.00 -3.22
C MET A 1 3.37 20.94 -4.06
N ALA A 2 3.93 20.73 -5.23
CA ALA A 2 3.40 19.71 -6.13
C ALA A 2 3.73 18.32 -5.61
N LYS A 3 2.78 17.42 -5.75
CA LYS A 3 3.02 16.02 -5.42
C LYS A 3 3.84 15.37 -6.52
N THR A 4 4.74 14.50 -6.12
CA THR A 4 5.48 13.69 -7.06
C THR A 4 4.63 12.50 -7.50
N VAL A 5 5.08 11.81 -8.54
CA VAL A 5 4.41 10.57 -8.95
C VAL A 5 4.45 9.54 -7.83
N PHE A 6 5.50 9.55 -7.02
CA PHE A 6 5.61 8.65 -5.88
C PHE A 6 4.54 8.95 -4.84
N ASP A 7 4.28 10.23 -4.59
CA ASP A 7 3.25 10.62 -3.62
C ASP A 7 1.86 10.20 -4.08
N VAL A 8 1.57 10.37 -5.35
CA VAL A 8 0.28 9.99 -5.91
C VAL A 8 0.10 8.49 -5.83
N LEU A 9 1.12 7.72 -6.18
CA LEU A 9 1.05 6.28 -6.15
C LEU A 9 0.90 5.77 -4.72
N LYS A 10 1.63 6.36 -3.79
CA LYS A 10 1.52 6.01 -2.38
C LYS A 10 0.10 6.24 -1.86
N ASP A 11 -0.51 7.36 -2.23
CA ASP A 11 -1.88 7.65 -1.80
C ASP A 11 -2.85 6.60 -2.33
N LYS A 12 -2.67 6.15 -3.57
CA LYS A 12 -3.52 5.11 -4.14
C LYS A 12 -3.35 3.79 -3.40
N ILE A 13 -2.13 3.44 -3.07
CA ILE A 13 -1.87 2.21 -2.32
C ILE A 13 -2.47 2.31 -0.93
N ASP A 14 -2.32 3.46 -0.27
CA ASP A 14 -2.92 3.66 1.06
C ASP A 14 -4.43 3.54 1.01
N ASP A 15 -5.07 4.07 -0.03
CA ASP A 15 -6.51 3.96 -0.19
C ASP A 15 -6.94 2.50 -0.35
N ASP A 16 -6.19 1.73 -1.14
CA ASP A 16 -6.50 0.31 -1.35
C ASP A 16 -6.32 -0.48 -0.05
N ILE A 17 -5.28 -0.17 0.71
CA ILE A 17 -5.07 -0.82 2.01
C ILE A 17 -6.23 -0.50 2.95
N SER A 18 -6.63 0.77 3.01
CA SER A 18 -7.74 1.18 3.87
C SER A 18 -9.04 0.49 3.49
N SER A 19 -9.31 0.39 2.19
CA SER A 19 -10.51 -0.28 1.71
C SER A 19 -10.50 -1.76 2.07
N ALA A 20 -9.35 -2.42 1.91
CA ALA A 20 -9.24 -3.84 2.24
C ALA A 20 -9.40 -4.07 3.74
N LYS A 21 -8.82 -3.19 4.56
CA LYS A 21 -8.97 -3.31 6.01
C LYS A 21 -10.42 -3.08 6.44
N SER A 22 -11.10 -2.12 5.84
CA SER A 22 -12.51 -1.87 6.13
C SER A 22 -13.36 -3.07 5.77
N PHE A 23 -13.05 -3.75 4.67
CA PHE A 23 -13.73 -4.96 4.27
C PHE A 23 -13.62 -6.03 5.36
N LEU A 24 -12.43 -6.22 5.91
CA LEU A 24 -12.20 -7.20 6.96
C LEU A 24 -12.90 -6.84 8.26
N THR A 25 -12.76 -5.58 8.69
CA THR A 25 -13.30 -5.15 9.97
C THR A 25 -14.83 -5.01 9.94
N GLY A 26 -15.38 -4.82 8.75
CA GLY A 26 -16.83 -4.74 8.58
C GLY A 26 -17.54 -6.08 8.58
N GLY A 27 -16.80 -7.19 8.69
CA GLY A 27 -17.39 -8.51 8.69
C GLY A 27 -17.84 -8.99 7.33
N SER A 28 -17.29 -8.39 6.28
CA SER A 28 -17.70 -8.72 4.90
C SER A 28 -17.15 -10.04 4.37
N PRO A 29 -15.99 -10.54 4.82
CA PRO A 29 -15.53 -11.85 4.33
C PRO A 29 -16.54 -12.93 4.69
N LYS A 30 -16.88 -13.75 3.70
CA LYS A 30 -17.93 -14.78 3.90
C LYS A 30 -17.38 -16.05 4.52
N ASP A 31 -16.08 -16.27 4.43
CA ASP A 31 -15.45 -17.43 5.04
C ASP A 31 -13.97 -17.13 5.31
N TYR A 32 -13.31 -18.09 5.94
CA TYR A 32 -11.92 -17.93 6.35
C TYR A 32 -10.98 -17.83 5.15
N ALA A 33 -11.29 -18.54 4.07
CA ALA A 33 -10.45 -18.48 2.88
C ALA A 33 -10.45 -17.08 2.29
N GLU A 34 -11.61 -16.45 2.20
CA GLU A 34 -11.72 -15.08 1.71
C GLU A 34 -11.00 -14.11 2.65
N PHE A 35 -11.14 -14.32 3.94
CA PHE A 35 -10.42 -13.50 4.93
C PHE A 35 -8.92 -13.58 4.68
N ARG A 36 -8.38 -14.77 4.49
CA ARG A 36 -6.95 -14.95 4.25
C ARG A 36 -6.50 -14.33 2.94
N GLU A 37 -7.32 -14.40 1.91
CA GLU A 37 -7.00 -13.77 0.63
C GLU A 37 -6.83 -12.27 0.79
N VAL A 38 -7.73 -11.64 1.53
CA VAL A 38 -7.68 -10.19 1.73
C VAL A 38 -6.49 -9.82 2.60
N VAL A 39 -6.19 -10.61 3.62
CA VAL A 39 -5.00 -10.38 4.45
C VAL A 39 -3.74 -10.45 3.57
N GLY A 40 -3.67 -11.43 2.66
CA GLY A 40 -2.55 -11.54 1.72
C GLY A 40 -2.44 -10.31 0.82
N LEU A 41 -3.59 -9.81 0.35
CA LEU A 41 -3.61 -8.61 -0.47
C LEU A 41 -3.07 -7.41 0.29
N ILE A 42 -3.49 -7.23 1.55
CA ILE A 42 -3.01 -6.13 2.38
C ILE A 42 -1.51 -6.23 2.57
N ARG A 43 -0.99 -7.43 2.86
CA ARG A 43 0.44 -7.63 3.03
C ARG A 43 1.21 -7.31 1.76
N GLY A 44 0.67 -7.71 0.61
CA GLY A 44 1.28 -7.40 -0.67
C GLY A 44 1.32 -5.91 -0.95
N LEU A 45 0.22 -5.22 -0.65
CA LEU A 45 0.15 -3.79 -0.84
C LEU A 45 1.11 -3.05 0.10
N GLU A 46 1.22 -3.52 1.34
CA GLU A 46 2.15 -2.92 2.29
C GLU A 46 3.59 -3.13 1.87
N ALA A 47 3.90 -4.31 1.33
CA ALA A 47 5.24 -4.57 0.81
C ALA A 47 5.54 -3.68 -0.39
N ALA A 48 4.58 -3.52 -1.29
CA ALA A 48 4.75 -2.67 -2.46
C ALA A 48 4.96 -1.22 -2.04
N LYS A 49 4.22 -0.78 -1.04
CA LYS A 49 4.37 0.57 -0.52
C LYS A 49 5.78 0.77 0.05
N GLN A 50 6.28 -0.22 0.77
CA GLN A 50 7.64 -0.15 1.32
C GLN A 50 8.68 -0.08 0.21
N TYR A 51 8.53 -0.90 -0.83
CA TYR A 51 9.46 -0.87 -1.96
C TYR A 51 9.45 0.49 -2.62
N MET A 52 8.28 1.06 -2.77
CA MET A 52 8.15 2.37 -3.40
C MET A 52 8.78 3.46 -2.56
N GLU A 53 8.59 3.41 -1.26
CA GLU A 53 9.19 4.38 -0.35
C GLU A 53 10.70 4.28 -0.38
N ASP A 54 11.23 3.06 -0.42
CA ASP A 54 12.66 2.85 -0.50
C ASP A 54 13.21 3.37 -1.83
N LEU A 55 12.50 3.12 -2.91
CA LEU A 55 12.92 3.61 -4.21
C LEU A 55 12.93 5.12 -4.27
N ALA A 56 11.88 5.75 -3.73
CA ALA A 56 11.79 7.20 -3.72
C ALA A 56 12.91 7.81 -2.88
N ARG A 57 13.20 7.21 -1.75
CA ARG A 57 14.29 7.68 -0.90
C ARG A 57 15.63 7.58 -1.59
N ASN A 58 15.89 6.44 -2.21
CA ASN A 58 17.16 6.22 -2.91
C ASN A 58 17.28 7.15 -4.09
N TYR A 59 16.19 7.36 -4.81
CA TYR A 59 16.19 8.24 -5.97
C TYR A 59 16.51 9.67 -5.57
N MET A 60 15.97 10.11 -4.44
CA MET A 60 16.22 11.47 -3.95
C MET A 60 17.64 11.62 -3.38
N ASP A 61 18.14 10.56 -2.74
CA ASP A 61 19.47 10.57 -2.14
C ASP A 61 20.57 10.62 -3.20
N ASP A 62 20.31 10.10 -4.39
CA ASP A 62 21.29 10.14 -5.46
C ASP A 62 21.70 11.56 -5.81
N ASP A 63 20.85 12.50 -5.58
CA ASP A 63 21.12 13.90 -5.87
C ASP A 63 22.17 14.49 -4.93
N ASP A 64 22.38 13.87 -3.80
CA ASP A 64 23.33 14.37 -2.79
C ASP A 64 24.77 14.04 -3.15
N ASP A 65 24.98 13.15 -4.06
CA ASP A 65 26.34 12.84 -4.51
C ASP A 65 26.83 13.82 -5.59
#